data_dea4a5ac64a0ff2818c1f26cd0f7f83f
#
_entry.id   dea4a5ac64a0ff2818c1f26cd0f7f83f
#
_cell.length_a   1.000
_cell.length_b   1.000
_cell.length_c   1.000
_cell.angle_alpha   90.00
_cell.angle_beta   90.00
_cell.angle_gamma   90.00
#
_symmetry.space_group_name_H-M   'P 1'
#
loop_
_entity.id
_entity.type
_entity.pdbx_description
1 polymer ?
#
loop_
_entity_poly.entity_id
_entity_poly.type
_entity_poly.pdbx_seq_one_letter_code
_entity_poly.pdbx_strand_id
1 'polypeptide(L)'
;MTEAYKLHIDRLAAGIILILMLVSLMAFFIPTASAAQITSRKLTLSSSSAAASNATTSYTFNFTVPSSTVLQSFEAQICTTASGTCTTPTGFSNSSSTLSSQPTNLGDASGWVVSTATAGSLRISKSGNAAAPTGSQTVVFGNVQNPTTANQTFYARISTFSAANWTSAVDTGVVAASTASQI
;
A
#
# COMPACT_ATOMS: atom_id res chain seq x y z
N MET A 1 -43.57 23.04 46.04
CA MET A 1 -43.00 21.89 45.35
C MET A 1 -42.42 22.19 43.98
N THR A 2 -42.57 23.39 43.42
CA THR A 2 -42.17 23.73 42.07
C THR A 2 -40.73 24.24 41.91
N GLU A 3 -40.18 24.91 42.92
CA GLU A 3 -38.81 25.50 42.81
C GLU A 3 -37.70 24.45 42.92
N ALA A 4 -37.84 23.49 43.82
CA ALA A 4 -36.83 22.43 43.96
C ALA A 4 -36.71 21.52 42.72
N TYR A 5 -37.86 21.26 42.05
CA TYR A 5 -37.86 20.46 40.82
C TYR A 5 -37.18 21.19 39.66
N LYS A 6 -37.38 22.49 39.52
CA LYS A 6 -36.73 23.32 38.51
C LYS A 6 -35.20 23.35 38.68
N LEU A 7 -34.75 23.48 39.93
CA LEU A 7 -33.32 23.49 40.23
C LEU A 7 -32.62 22.13 39.88
N HIS A 8 -33.34 21.01 40.06
CA HIS A 8 -32.83 19.68 39.66
C HIS A 8 -32.72 19.51 38.15
N ILE A 9 -33.70 20.02 37.37
CA ILE A 9 -33.67 19.98 35.90
C ILE A 9 -32.53 20.84 35.37
N ASP A 10 -32.34 22.04 35.89
CA ASP A 10 -31.29 22.94 35.43
C ASP A 10 -29.88 22.38 35.70
N ARG A 11 -29.67 21.70 36.83
CA ARG A 11 -28.39 21.02 37.15
C ARG A 11 -28.16 19.79 36.26
N LEU A 12 -29.18 19.00 35.91
CA LEU A 12 -29.09 17.90 35.00
C LEU A 12 -28.79 18.35 33.56
N ALA A 13 -29.45 19.40 33.12
CA ALA A 13 -29.23 20.02 31.81
C ALA A 13 -27.78 20.56 31.69
N ALA A 14 -27.30 21.28 32.70
CA ALA A 14 -25.92 21.78 32.75
C ALA A 14 -24.88 20.64 32.71
N GLY A 15 -25.13 19.53 33.44
CA GLY A 15 -24.28 18.34 33.41
C GLY A 15 -24.21 17.68 32.02
N ILE A 16 -25.36 17.54 31.35
CA ILE A 16 -25.43 16.97 30.00
C ILE A 16 -24.69 17.85 28.98
N ILE A 17 -24.85 19.16 29.05
CA ILE A 17 -24.15 20.12 28.18
C ILE A 17 -22.63 20.04 28.39
N LEU A 18 -22.18 19.92 29.64
CA LEU A 18 -20.76 19.79 29.95
C LEU A 18 -20.17 18.49 29.38
N ILE A 19 -20.88 17.37 29.51
CA ILE A 19 -20.47 16.07 28.96
C ILE A 19 -20.41 16.12 27.43
N LEU A 20 -21.39 16.72 26.77
CA LEU A 20 -21.40 16.87 25.31
C LEU A 20 -20.25 17.76 24.84
N MET A 21 -19.92 18.84 25.54
CA MET A 21 -18.74 19.65 25.24
C MET A 21 -17.43 18.88 25.43
N LEU A 22 -17.28 18.08 26.48
CA LEU A 22 -16.09 17.24 26.70
C LEU A 22 -15.92 16.19 25.59
N VAL A 23 -17.00 15.51 25.19
CA VAL A 23 -16.99 14.52 24.11
C VAL A 23 -16.66 15.17 22.76
N SER A 24 -17.18 16.36 22.51
CA SER A 24 -16.84 17.15 21.31
C SER A 24 -15.38 17.56 21.27
N LEU A 25 -14.79 17.93 22.41
CA LEU A 25 -13.37 18.30 22.50
C LEU A 25 -12.45 17.10 22.26
N MET A 26 -12.83 15.91 22.72
CA MET A 26 -12.06 14.68 22.49
C MET A 26 -12.04 14.24 21.03
N ALA A 27 -13.04 14.59 20.22
CA ALA A 27 -13.10 14.27 18.78
C ALA A 27 -11.99 14.97 17.97
N PHE A 28 -11.44 16.08 18.46
CA PHE A 28 -10.32 16.78 17.81
C PHE A 28 -8.93 16.17 18.08
N PHE A 29 -8.82 15.25 19.03
CA PHE A 29 -7.55 14.58 19.38
C PHE A 29 -7.42 13.18 18.79
N ILE A 30 -8.32 12.76 17.87
CA ILE A 30 -8.13 11.50 17.17
C ILE A 30 -7.00 11.70 16.17
N PRO A 31 -5.78 11.12 16.40
CA PRO A 31 -4.71 11.22 15.41
C PRO A 31 -5.20 10.52 14.14
N THR A 32 -5.25 11.23 13.02
CA THR A 32 -5.40 10.60 11.71
C THR A 32 -4.16 9.75 11.50
N ALA A 33 -4.29 8.42 11.52
CA ALA A 33 -3.21 7.52 11.16
C ALA A 33 -2.88 7.78 9.68
N SER A 34 -1.84 8.57 9.44
CA SER A 34 -1.26 8.76 8.11
C SER A 34 -0.26 7.65 7.88
N ALA A 35 -0.39 6.92 6.77
CA ALA A 35 0.62 5.97 6.35
C ALA A 35 1.96 6.72 6.18
N ALA A 36 3.03 6.18 6.78
CA ALA A 36 4.34 6.81 6.68
C ALA A 36 4.89 6.65 5.24
N GLN A 37 5.80 7.55 4.87
CA GLN A 37 6.31 7.57 3.50
C GLN A 37 7.47 6.58 3.35
N ILE A 38 7.31 5.58 2.48
CA ILE A 38 8.39 4.68 2.02
C ILE A 38 9.49 5.53 1.38
N THR A 39 10.74 5.25 1.72
CA THR A 39 11.93 5.97 1.23
C THR A 39 12.80 5.08 0.33
N SER A 40 13.84 5.64 -0.28
CA SER A 40 14.84 4.93 -1.12
C SER A 40 14.18 4.02 -2.18
N ARG A 41 13.11 4.52 -2.80
CA ARG A 41 12.28 3.74 -3.74
C ARG A 41 12.96 3.62 -5.10
N LYS A 42 13.07 2.38 -5.59
CA LYS A 42 13.56 2.07 -6.93
C LYS A 42 12.74 0.94 -7.52
N LEU A 43 12.32 1.08 -8.77
CA LEU A 43 11.79 0.00 -9.59
C LEU A 43 12.77 -0.25 -10.73
N THR A 44 13.22 -1.51 -10.85
CA THR A 44 14.06 -1.97 -11.95
C THR A 44 13.28 -3.00 -12.76
N LEU A 45 13.18 -2.79 -14.05
CA LEU A 45 12.59 -3.73 -15.01
C LEU A 45 13.73 -4.52 -15.66
N SER A 46 13.59 -5.84 -15.81
CA SER A 46 14.57 -6.64 -16.57
C SER A 46 14.51 -6.32 -18.08
N SER A 47 13.37 -5.81 -18.54
CA SER A 47 13.17 -5.29 -19.90
C SER A 47 12.20 -4.11 -19.85
N SER A 48 12.48 -3.05 -20.56
CA SER A 48 11.55 -1.93 -20.76
C SER A 48 10.71 -2.07 -22.05
N SER A 49 10.85 -3.19 -22.76
CA SER A 49 10.13 -3.42 -24.04
C SER A 49 8.61 -3.34 -23.86
N ALA A 50 7.96 -2.59 -24.76
CA ALA A 50 6.51 -2.49 -24.88
C ALA A 50 5.90 -3.58 -25.76
N ALA A 51 6.67 -4.60 -26.19
CA ALA A 51 6.13 -5.69 -27.02
C ALA A 51 5.11 -6.52 -26.24
N ALA A 52 3.94 -6.75 -26.85
CA ALA A 52 2.87 -7.56 -26.25
C ALA A 52 3.30 -9.02 -25.97
N SER A 53 4.32 -9.53 -26.67
CA SER A 53 4.91 -10.85 -26.48
C SER A 53 5.84 -10.93 -25.25
N ASN A 54 6.20 -9.81 -24.62
CA ASN A 54 7.15 -9.76 -23.51
C ASN A 54 6.41 -9.89 -22.16
N ALA A 55 5.83 -11.06 -21.91
CA ALA A 55 5.15 -11.39 -20.65
C ALA A 55 6.10 -11.99 -19.59
N THR A 56 7.42 -11.81 -19.73
CA THR A 56 8.44 -12.43 -18.87
C THR A 56 9.31 -11.43 -18.16
N THR A 57 8.88 -10.16 -18.09
CA THR A 57 9.64 -9.11 -17.43
C THR A 57 9.65 -9.34 -15.91
N SER A 58 10.83 -9.16 -15.29
CA SER A 58 10.93 -9.08 -13.84
C SER A 58 10.83 -7.65 -13.36
N TYR A 59 10.02 -7.44 -12.32
CA TYR A 59 9.86 -6.16 -11.63
C TYR A 59 10.53 -6.27 -10.25
N THR A 60 11.67 -5.60 -10.10
CA THR A 60 12.42 -5.56 -8.83
C THR A 60 12.13 -4.25 -8.11
N PHE A 61 11.46 -4.33 -6.99
CA PHE A 61 11.21 -3.22 -6.07
C PHE A 61 12.27 -3.22 -4.98
N ASN A 62 13.05 -2.13 -4.87
CA ASN A 62 13.89 -1.84 -3.72
C ASN A 62 13.34 -0.62 -3.01
N PHE A 63 13.21 -0.68 -1.69
CA PHE A 63 12.63 0.40 -0.90
C PHE A 63 13.03 0.27 0.57
N THR A 64 12.75 1.32 1.36
CA THR A 64 12.92 1.27 2.81
C THR A 64 11.62 1.75 3.47
N VAL A 65 11.02 0.88 4.27
CA VAL A 65 9.86 1.23 5.10
C VAL A 65 10.35 1.92 6.38
N PRO A 66 9.75 3.06 6.76
CA PRO A 66 10.13 3.75 7.99
C PRO A 66 9.52 3.10 9.24
N SER A 67 8.44 2.33 9.08
CA SER A 67 7.75 1.68 10.19
C SER A 67 8.46 0.42 10.66
N SER A 68 8.48 0.18 11.98
CA SER A 68 8.88 -1.09 12.59
C SER A 68 7.70 -2.05 12.80
N THR A 69 6.53 -1.74 12.27
CA THR A 69 5.34 -2.59 12.34
C THR A 69 5.55 -3.86 11.54
N VAL A 70 5.17 -5.02 12.10
CA VAL A 70 5.17 -6.28 11.37
C VAL A 70 4.25 -6.19 10.17
N LEU A 71 4.78 -6.45 8.97
CA LEU A 71 4.05 -6.39 7.71
C LEU A 71 3.58 -7.78 7.31
N GLN A 72 2.35 -7.91 6.85
CA GLN A 72 1.80 -9.17 6.36
C GLN A 72 1.47 -9.17 4.87
N SER A 73 1.44 -7.99 4.23
CA SER A 73 1.30 -7.91 2.79
C SER A 73 1.94 -6.66 2.19
N PHE A 74 2.23 -6.76 0.90
CA PHE A 74 2.78 -5.72 0.05
C PHE A 74 1.96 -5.65 -1.22
N GLU A 75 1.73 -4.45 -1.71
CA GLU A 75 1.11 -4.18 -3.00
C GLU A 75 1.89 -3.11 -3.76
N ALA A 76 2.08 -3.34 -5.06
CA ALA A 76 2.47 -2.31 -6.02
C ALA A 76 1.37 -2.20 -7.07
N GLN A 77 0.52 -1.17 -6.94
CA GLN A 77 -0.54 -0.88 -7.90
C GLN A 77 0.05 -0.11 -9.09
N ILE A 78 -0.11 -0.63 -10.30
CA ILE A 78 0.46 -0.06 -11.53
C ILE A 78 -0.55 0.88 -12.18
N CYS A 79 -0.20 2.16 -12.25
CA CYS A 79 -1.11 3.24 -12.63
C CYS A 79 -0.51 4.13 -13.71
N THR A 80 -1.36 4.78 -14.52
CA THR A 80 -0.95 5.83 -15.45
C THR A 80 -0.60 7.15 -14.77
N THR A 81 -0.97 7.32 -13.50
CA THR A 81 -0.76 8.55 -12.72
C THR A 81 -0.14 8.25 -11.37
N ALA A 82 0.64 9.19 -10.84
CA ALA A 82 1.29 9.06 -9.53
C ALA A 82 0.30 9.15 -8.36
N SER A 83 -0.84 9.82 -8.53
CA SER A 83 -1.86 10.06 -7.50
C SER A 83 -3.25 10.14 -8.12
N GLY A 84 -4.29 10.26 -7.29
CA GLY A 84 -5.69 10.28 -7.74
C GLY A 84 -6.19 8.89 -8.15
N THR A 85 -7.17 8.83 -9.04
CA THR A 85 -7.71 7.55 -9.55
C THR A 85 -6.62 6.78 -10.29
N CYS A 86 -6.46 5.49 -9.96
CA CYS A 86 -5.53 4.62 -10.66
C CYS A 86 -6.21 4.01 -11.88
N THR A 87 -5.67 4.28 -13.06
CA THR A 87 -6.01 3.56 -14.28
C THR A 87 -4.83 2.69 -14.65
N THR A 88 -5.04 1.39 -14.80
CA THR A 88 -4.00 0.46 -15.22
C THR A 88 -3.54 0.79 -16.64
N PRO A 89 -2.22 0.90 -16.91
CA PRO A 89 -1.71 1.14 -18.25
C PRO A 89 -2.13 0.04 -19.22
N THR A 90 -2.46 0.43 -20.46
CA THR A 90 -2.87 -0.50 -21.52
C THR A 90 -1.85 -1.61 -21.72
N GLY A 91 -2.31 -2.85 -21.72
CA GLY A 91 -1.49 -4.04 -21.95
C GLY A 91 -0.70 -4.52 -20.73
N PHE A 92 -0.65 -3.79 -19.62
CA PHE A 92 -0.06 -4.31 -18.39
C PHE A 92 -0.86 -5.52 -17.90
N SER A 93 -0.16 -6.60 -17.52
CA SER A 93 -0.79 -7.77 -16.92
C SER A 93 0.08 -8.41 -15.84
N ASN A 94 -0.56 -8.73 -14.72
CA ASN A 94 0.00 -9.47 -13.60
C ASN A 94 -0.59 -10.90 -13.49
N SER A 95 -1.40 -11.34 -14.46
CA SER A 95 -2.15 -12.62 -14.38
C SER A 95 -1.24 -13.85 -14.28
N SER A 96 -0.03 -13.77 -14.84
CA SER A 96 0.98 -14.84 -14.80
C SER A 96 2.13 -14.53 -13.83
N SER A 97 2.03 -13.46 -13.04
CA SER A 97 3.12 -13.04 -12.17
C SER A 97 3.44 -14.09 -11.11
N THR A 98 4.72 -14.26 -10.86
CA THR A 98 5.27 -15.16 -9.84
C THR A 98 6.18 -14.38 -8.90
N LEU A 99 6.46 -14.93 -7.73
CA LEU A 99 7.50 -14.43 -6.86
C LEU A 99 8.82 -15.08 -7.27
N SER A 100 9.74 -14.32 -7.86
CA SER A 100 11.01 -14.86 -8.36
C SER A 100 11.95 -15.32 -7.22
N SER A 101 11.84 -14.67 -6.07
CA SER A 101 12.53 -15.04 -4.82
C SER A 101 11.69 -14.56 -3.65
N GLN A 102 11.86 -15.16 -2.48
CA GLN A 102 11.26 -14.64 -1.26
C GLN A 102 11.75 -13.22 -0.99
N PRO A 103 10.90 -12.33 -0.44
CA PRO A 103 11.31 -10.96 -0.15
C PRO A 103 12.50 -10.92 0.81
N THR A 104 13.37 -9.95 0.61
CA THR A 104 14.50 -9.71 1.51
C THR A 104 14.11 -8.62 2.52
N ASN A 105 14.37 -8.84 3.78
CA ASN A 105 14.20 -7.86 4.88
C ASN A 105 12.76 -7.34 5.09
N LEU A 106 11.76 -7.96 4.47
CA LEU A 106 10.34 -7.56 4.63
C LEU A 106 9.69 -8.21 5.87
N GLY A 107 10.37 -9.13 6.49
CA GLY A 107 9.92 -9.93 7.62
C GLY A 107 10.57 -11.30 7.59
N ASP A 108 9.80 -12.35 7.84
CA ASP A 108 10.29 -13.73 7.76
C ASP A 108 10.82 -14.04 6.35
N ALA A 109 11.90 -14.84 6.31
CA ALA A 109 12.64 -15.15 5.08
C ALA A 109 11.89 -16.07 4.09
N SER A 110 10.74 -16.62 4.46
CA SER A 110 9.99 -17.57 3.62
C SER A 110 8.48 -17.53 3.88
N GLY A 111 7.71 -18.18 3.02
CA GLY A 111 6.25 -18.33 3.17
C GLY A 111 5.44 -17.17 2.57
N TRP A 112 6.08 -16.24 1.88
CA TRP A 112 5.38 -15.22 1.09
C TRP A 112 4.82 -15.83 -0.20
N VAL A 113 3.60 -15.48 -0.53
CA VAL A 113 2.89 -15.97 -1.72
C VAL A 113 2.36 -14.82 -2.57
N VAL A 114 2.38 -15.00 -3.90
CA VAL A 114 1.81 -14.03 -4.84
C VAL A 114 0.30 -14.19 -4.89
N SER A 115 -0.40 -13.07 -5.05
CA SER A 115 -1.81 -13.03 -5.45
C SER A 115 -1.96 -12.32 -6.78
N THR A 116 -2.55 -12.99 -7.76
CA THR A 116 -2.88 -12.45 -9.09
C THR A 116 -4.36 -12.05 -9.22
N ALA A 117 -5.13 -12.15 -8.13
CA ALA A 117 -6.57 -11.95 -8.13
C ALA A 117 -7.04 -10.53 -8.49
N THR A 118 -6.15 -9.53 -8.30
CA THR A 118 -6.47 -8.12 -8.62
C THR A 118 -5.67 -7.68 -9.83
N ALA A 119 -6.36 -7.44 -10.94
CA ALA A 119 -5.73 -6.89 -12.14
C ALA A 119 -5.10 -5.52 -11.86
N GLY A 120 -3.94 -5.25 -12.45
CA GLY A 120 -3.23 -3.99 -12.27
C GLY A 120 -2.41 -3.90 -10.98
N SER A 121 -2.39 -4.93 -10.13
CA SER A 121 -1.67 -4.92 -8.85
C SER A 121 -0.73 -6.11 -8.71
N LEU A 122 0.53 -5.86 -8.43
CA LEU A 122 1.51 -6.86 -8.03
C LEU A 122 1.45 -7.00 -6.51
N ARG A 123 1.05 -8.18 -6.03
CA ARG A 123 0.71 -8.42 -4.62
C ARG A 123 1.39 -9.66 -4.07
N ILE A 124 1.90 -9.54 -2.85
CA ILE A 124 2.31 -10.69 -2.04
C ILE A 124 1.73 -10.57 -0.64
N SER A 125 1.54 -11.71 -0.01
CA SER A 125 1.12 -11.77 1.38
C SER A 125 1.74 -12.96 2.11
N LYS A 126 1.82 -12.82 3.44
CA LYS A 126 2.21 -13.88 4.36
C LYS A 126 1.39 -13.75 5.64
N SER A 127 0.43 -14.64 5.81
CA SER A 127 -0.29 -14.76 7.06
C SER A 127 0.65 -15.24 8.18
N GLY A 128 0.58 -14.58 9.33
CA GLY A 128 1.41 -14.94 10.48
C GLY A 128 2.89 -14.59 10.32
N ASN A 129 3.25 -13.59 9.48
CA ASN A 129 4.58 -13.02 9.52
C ASN A 129 4.85 -12.49 10.94
N ALA A 130 5.99 -12.89 11.52
CA ALA A 130 6.32 -12.55 12.92
C ALA A 130 7.45 -11.53 13.04
N ALA A 131 8.31 -11.43 12.02
CA ALA A 131 9.43 -10.51 12.02
C ALA A 131 9.05 -9.13 11.48
N ALA A 132 9.54 -8.08 12.12
CA ALA A 132 9.45 -6.71 11.59
C ALA A 132 10.41 -6.52 10.41
N PRO A 133 10.10 -5.57 9.49
CA PRO A 133 11.02 -5.24 8.40
C PRO A 133 12.33 -4.63 8.94
N THR A 134 13.44 -4.86 8.23
CA THR A 134 14.76 -4.35 8.60
C THR A 134 15.51 -3.81 7.39
N GLY A 135 16.23 -2.70 7.54
CA GLY A 135 17.08 -2.15 6.49
C GLY A 135 16.34 -1.87 5.18
N SER A 136 16.95 -2.20 4.05
CA SER A 136 16.34 -2.05 2.72
C SER A 136 15.64 -3.34 2.30
N GLN A 137 14.38 -3.22 1.89
CA GLN A 137 13.56 -4.33 1.42
C GLN A 137 13.74 -4.55 -0.08
N THR A 138 13.65 -5.81 -0.51
CA THR A 138 13.59 -6.18 -1.93
C THR A 138 12.44 -7.15 -2.17
N VAL A 139 11.62 -6.85 -3.18
CA VAL A 139 10.56 -7.75 -3.68
C VAL A 139 10.72 -7.90 -5.19
N VAL A 140 10.75 -9.14 -5.69
CA VAL A 140 10.97 -9.45 -7.10
C VAL A 140 9.81 -10.27 -7.66
N PHE A 141 9.04 -9.65 -8.55
CA PHE A 141 8.03 -10.35 -9.34
C PHE A 141 8.62 -10.74 -10.68
N GLY A 142 8.40 -11.98 -11.09
CA GLY A 142 8.69 -12.49 -12.43
C GLY A 142 7.41 -12.63 -13.25
N ASN A 143 7.56 -12.88 -14.55
CA ASN A 143 6.46 -13.13 -15.49
C ASN A 143 5.40 -12.01 -15.51
N VAL A 144 5.85 -10.77 -15.40
CA VAL A 144 4.99 -9.59 -15.53
C VAL A 144 5.00 -9.11 -16.97
N GLN A 145 3.83 -8.81 -17.53
CA GLN A 145 3.72 -8.17 -18.83
C GLN A 145 3.78 -6.65 -18.69
N ASN A 146 4.71 -6.02 -19.40
CA ASN A 146 4.82 -4.57 -19.46
C ASN A 146 3.59 -3.93 -20.14
N PRO A 147 3.31 -2.63 -19.87
CA PRO A 147 2.43 -1.84 -20.72
C PRO A 147 2.87 -1.93 -22.19
N THR A 148 1.91 -2.04 -23.11
CA THR A 148 2.18 -2.22 -24.55
C THR A 148 2.32 -0.91 -25.33
N THR A 149 2.14 0.23 -24.69
CA THR A 149 2.40 1.55 -25.30
C THR A 149 3.88 1.88 -25.12
N ALA A 150 4.58 2.13 -26.23
CA ALA A 150 5.99 2.52 -26.20
C ALA A 150 6.17 3.96 -25.67
N ASN A 151 7.30 4.21 -25.01
CA ASN A 151 7.65 5.51 -24.42
C ASN A 151 6.62 6.04 -23.43
N GLN A 152 5.86 5.13 -22.79
CA GLN A 152 4.87 5.46 -21.77
C GLN A 152 5.50 5.42 -20.38
N THR A 153 5.40 6.52 -19.65
CA THR A 153 5.68 6.53 -18.21
C THR A 153 4.48 5.96 -17.46
N PHE A 154 4.76 5.10 -16.50
CA PHE A 154 3.79 4.56 -15.56
C PHE A 154 4.33 4.62 -14.13
N TYR A 155 3.46 4.46 -13.17
CA TYR A 155 3.76 4.61 -11.76
C TYR A 155 3.39 3.34 -11.01
N ALA A 156 4.30 2.85 -10.17
CA ALA A 156 3.98 1.84 -9.18
C ALA A 156 3.70 2.54 -7.84
N ARG A 157 2.47 2.47 -7.38
CA ARG A 157 2.05 2.95 -6.06
C ARG A 157 2.24 1.81 -5.08
N ILE A 158 3.25 1.95 -4.24
CA ILE A 158 3.66 0.94 -3.27
C ILE A 158 2.88 1.17 -1.98
N SER A 159 2.35 0.10 -1.40
CA SER A 159 1.75 0.09 -0.08
C SER A 159 2.16 -1.17 0.68
N THR A 160 2.42 -1.02 1.96
CA THR A 160 2.66 -2.13 2.89
C THR A 160 1.53 -2.18 3.91
N PHE A 161 1.22 -3.37 4.41
CA PHE A 161 0.06 -3.57 5.28
C PHE A 161 0.39 -4.49 6.44
N SER A 162 -0.21 -4.22 7.59
CA SER A 162 -0.12 -5.09 8.78
C SER A 162 -1.07 -6.29 8.72
N ALA A 163 -1.96 -6.36 7.74
CA ALA A 163 -2.88 -7.48 7.51
C ALA A 163 -2.59 -8.19 6.18
N ALA A 164 -2.74 -9.52 6.14
CA ALA A 164 -2.45 -10.35 4.96
C ALA A 164 -3.46 -10.16 3.80
N ASN A 165 -4.58 -9.52 4.04
CA ASN A 165 -5.65 -9.26 3.06
C ASN A 165 -5.58 -7.85 2.44
N TRP A 166 -4.41 -7.19 2.50
CA TRP A 166 -4.17 -5.83 1.95
C TRP A 166 -5.09 -4.76 2.56
N THR A 167 -5.41 -4.90 3.83
CA THR A 167 -6.07 -3.88 4.65
C THR A 167 -5.10 -3.34 5.70
N SER A 168 -5.42 -2.22 6.34
CA SER A 168 -4.58 -1.60 7.37
C SER A 168 -3.20 -1.18 6.83
N ALA A 169 -3.23 -0.25 5.87
CA ALA A 169 -2.01 0.33 5.29
C ALA A 169 -1.10 0.93 6.37
N VAL A 170 0.19 0.62 6.29
CA VAL A 170 1.23 1.07 7.23
C VAL A 170 2.09 2.14 6.57
N ASP A 171 2.70 1.83 5.42
CA ASP A 171 3.58 2.74 4.70
C ASP A 171 3.18 2.82 3.24
N THR A 172 3.38 3.98 2.61
CA THR A 172 3.06 4.19 1.20
C THR A 172 4.19 4.90 0.46
N GLY A 173 4.24 4.72 -0.85
CA GLY A 173 5.20 5.41 -1.70
C GLY A 173 4.86 5.26 -3.18
N VAL A 174 5.53 6.04 -4.03
CA VAL A 174 5.36 5.96 -5.49
C VAL A 174 6.72 5.96 -6.16
N VAL A 175 6.86 5.16 -7.19
CA VAL A 175 8.04 5.15 -8.08
C VAL A 175 7.56 5.12 -9.53
N ALA A 176 8.29 5.81 -10.41
CA ALA A 176 8.01 5.82 -11.84
C ALA A 176 8.92 4.85 -12.59
N ALA A 177 8.40 4.31 -13.69
CA ALA A 177 9.17 3.58 -14.69
C ALA A 177 8.60 3.93 -16.10
N SER A 178 9.29 3.55 -17.14
CA SER A 178 8.83 3.76 -18.51
C SER A 178 9.11 2.55 -19.39
N THR A 179 8.21 2.34 -20.35
CA THR A 179 8.44 1.44 -21.47
C THR A 179 9.25 2.15 -22.56
N ALA A 180 9.96 1.37 -23.37
CA ALA A 180 10.67 1.85 -24.55
C ALA A 180 10.12 1.19 -25.82
N SER A 181 10.25 1.88 -26.95
CA SER A 181 10.08 1.23 -28.26
C SER A 181 11.16 0.17 -28.46
N GLN A 182 10.83 -0.92 -29.13
CA GLN A 182 11.85 -1.83 -29.66
C GLN A 182 12.60 -1.12 -30.79
N ILE A 183 13.91 -1.22 -30.77
CA ILE A 183 14.77 -0.83 -31.89
C ILE A 183 14.90 -2.05 -32.78
#